data_9773b35f2774c398e6f2a3cb7a517973
#
_entry.id   9773b35f2774c398e6f2a3cb7a517973
#
_cell.length_a   1.000
_cell.length_b   1.000
_cell.length_c   1.000
_cell.angle_alpha   90.00
_cell.angle_beta   90.00
_cell.angle_gamma   90.00
#
_symmetry.space_group_name_H-M   'P 1'
#
loop_
_entity.id
_entity.type
_entity.pdbx_description
1 polymer ?
#
loop_
_entity_poly.entity_id
_entity_poly.type
_entity_poly.pdbx_seq_one_letter_code
_entity_poly.pdbx_strand_id
1 'polypeptide(L)'
;IRDHRLGWDITDYGQGKFDDLGLFLVTVRNGNNANVGRGRGMLYAEKIMISGENQISPMHRHNLKTEDIINKGGGTLVLELFKAKPDGSIDENADVNTFTDGTARTLPAGGLLKLAPGESVTLEPDTWHAFWGEGGKVLIGEVSNVNDDLTDNIFREPIGRFSTVEEDAPP
;
A
#
# COMPACT_ATOMS: atom_id res chain seq x y z
N ILE A 1 13.10 -11.01 13.52
CA ILE A 1 11.84 -11.04 12.78
C ILE A 1 10.86 -10.13 13.49
N ARG A 2 10.49 -10.38 14.75
CA ARG A 2 9.50 -9.59 15.50
C ARG A 2 9.80 -8.09 15.55
N ASP A 3 11.03 -7.71 15.89
CA ASP A 3 11.44 -6.30 16.08
C ASP A 3 11.34 -5.47 14.79
N HIS A 4 11.41 -6.11 13.63
CA HIS A 4 11.31 -5.49 12.32
C HIS A 4 10.02 -5.83 11.59
N ARG A 5 9.12 -6.60 12.23
CA ARG A 5 7.84 -7.03 11.66
C ARG A 5 8.00 -7.67 10.28
N LEU A 6 8.99 -8.59 10.16
CA LEU A 6 9.25 -9.33 8.93
C LEU A 6 8.36 -10.57 8.87
N GLY A 7 8.03 -10.99 7.68
CA GLY A 7 7.25 -12.18 7.42
C GLY A 7 6.08 -11.91 6.50
N TRP A 8 5.24 -12.92 6.35
CA TRP A 8 4.06 -12.85 5.52
C TRP A 8 2.80 -12.57 6.33
N ASP A 9 1.81 -12.00 5.67
CA ASP A 9 0.49 -11.68 6.18
C ASP A 9 -0.55 -11.88 5.09
N ILE A 10 -1.69 -12.44 5.44
CA ILE A 10 -2.88 -12.54 4.59
C ILE A 10 -3.98 -11.80 5.31
N THR A 11 -4.43 -10.72 4.72
CA THR A 11 -5.45 -9.87 5.34
C THR A 11 -6.68 -9.76 4.45
N ASP A 12 -7.84 -9.86 5.07
CA ASP A 12 -9.15 -9.47 4.54
C ASP A 12 -9.66 -8.20 5.22
N TYR A 13 -8.76 -7.51 5.93
CA TYR A 13 -9.07 -6.30 6.70
C TYR A 13 -10.17 -6.50 7.75
N GLY A 14 -10.33 -7.74 8.23
CA GLY A 14 -11.37 -8.13 9.20
C GLY A 14 -12.78 -8.18 8.62
N GLN A 15 -12.92 -8.24 7.28
CA GLN A 15 -14.23 -8.19 6.61
C GLN A 15 -14.77 -9.57 6.20
N GLY A 16 -13.99 -10.64 6.31
CA GLY A 16 -14.41 -12.00 5.94
C GLY A 16 -14.64 -12.19 4.43
N LYS A 17 -14.03 -11.36 3.57
CA LYS A 17 -14.25 -11.34 2.12
C LYS A 17 -12.94 -11.24 1.35
N PHE A 18 -11.99 -12.13 1.65
CA PHE A 18 -10.63 -12.05 1.12
C PHE A 18 -10.59 -11.93 -0.41
N ASP A 19 -11.43 -12.66 -1.13
CA ASP A 19 -11.40 -12.64 -2.61
C ASP A 19 -11.83 -11.28 -3.21
N ASP A 20 -12.69 -10.53 -2.52
CA ASP A 20 -13.17 -9.22 -2.98
C ASP A 20 -12.32 -8.08 -2.37
N LEU A 21 -12.00 -8.21 -1.09
CA LEU A 21 -11.29 -7.21 -0.29
C LEU A 21 -10.18 -7.91 0.48
N GLY A 22 -8.98 -7.86 -0.03
CA GLY A 22 -7.89 -8.59 0.57
C GLY A 22 -6.54 -8.34 -0.06
N LEU A 23 -5.52 -8.80 0.64
CA LEU A 23 -4.14 -8.70 0.19
C LEU A 23 -3.31 -9.83 0.80
N PHE A 24 -2.49 -10.48 -0.02
CA PHE A 24 -1.36 -11.26 0.44
C PHE A 24 -0.10 -10.42 0.37
N LEU A 25 0.67 -10.39 1.44
CA LEU A 25 1.95 -9.68 1.45
C LEU A 25 3.03 -10.39 2.26
N VAL A 26 4.28 -10.12 1.87
CA VAL A 26 5.48 -10.52 2.62
C VAL A 26 6.34 -9.28 2.84
N THR A 27 6.57 -8.93 4.09
CA THR A 27 7.58 -7.93 4.45
C THR A 27 8.95 -8.58 4.45
N VAL A 28 9.74 -8.30 3.42
CA VAL A 28 11.07 -8.88 3.20
C VAL A 28 12.10 -8.15 4.03
N ARG A 29 12.00 -6.83 4.11
CA ARG A 29 12.88 -5.93 4.86
C ARG A 29 12.07 -4.83 5.49
N ASN A 30 12.50 -4.43 6.68
CA ASN A 30 11.96 -3.24 7.31
C ASN A 30 12.98 -2.69 8.32
N GLY A 31 13.16 -1.39 8.30
CA GLY A 31 14.02 -0.67 9.22
C GLY A 31 13.40 -0.51 10.60
N ASN A 32 13.95 0.44 11.35
CA ASN A 32 13.44 0.82 12.66
C ASN A 32 13.24 2.34 12.71
N ASN A 33 12.01 2.78 13.01
CA ASN A 33 11.65 4.18 13.08
C ASN A 33 12.53 5.00 14.03
N ALA A 34 13.04 4.40 15.12
CA ALA A 34 13.96 5.04 16.03
C ALA A 34 15.31 5.46 15.38
N ASN A 35 15.65 4.86 14.25
CA ASN A 35 16.87 5.15 13.51
C ASN A 35 16.69 6.20 12.40
N VAL A 36 15.46 6.46 11.97
CA VAL A 36 15.15 7.38 10.86
C VAL A 36 15.72 8.77 11.13
N GLY A 37 15.44 9.34 12.31
CA GLY A 37 15.96 10.65 12.70
C GLY A 37 17.48 10.72 12.89
N ARG A 38 18.14 9.55 13.00
CA ARG A 38 19.60 9.44 13.12
C ARG A 38 20.31 9.22 11.78
N GLY A 39 19.57 8.96 10.72
CA GLY A 39 20.11 8.65 9.39
C GLY A 39 21.02 7.42 9.37
N ARG A 40 20.81 6.42 10.23
CA ARG A 40 21.67 5.25 10.38
C ARG A 40 20.90 3.94 10.29
N GLY A 41 21.55 2.94 9.70
CA GLY A 41 21.00 1.60 9.52
C GLY A 41 20.04 1.54 8.32
N MET A 42 19.12 0.58 8.35
CA MET A 42 18.09 0.41 7.33
C MET A 42 16.98 1.45 7.53
N LEU A 43 16.82 2.35 6.57
CA LEU A 43 15.85 3.45 6.61
C LEU A 43 14.68 3.24 5.63
N TYR A 44 14.51 2.01 5.15
CA TYR A 44 13.55 1.63 4.13
C TYR A 44 12.87 0.31 4.49
N ALA A 45 11.80 0.02 3.80
CA ALA A 45 11.12 -1.27 3.78
C ALA A 45 10.99 -1.80 2.36
N GLU A 46 10.89 -3.12 2.24
CA GLU A 46 10.60 -3.82 1.00
C GLU A 46 9.53 -4.87 1.29
N LYS A 47 8.46 -4.85 0.48
CA LYS A 47 7.39 -5.83 0.52
C LYS A 47 7.17 -6.43 -0.86
N ILE A 48 6.71 -7.68 -0.86
CA ILE A 48 6.17 -8.36 -2.03
C ILE A 48 4.71 -8.65 -1.73
N MET A 49 3.83 -8.29 -2.67
CA MET A 49 2.39 -8.44 -2.50
C MET A 49 1.79 -9.16 -3.71
N ILE A 50 0.65 -9.80 -3.50
CA ILE A 50 -0.17 -10.37 -4.57
C ILE A 50 -1.59 -9.83 -4.39
N SER A 51 -2.11 -9.18 -5.42
CA SER A 51 -3.50 -8.80 -5.54
C SER A 51 -4.17 -9.71 -6.58
N GLY A 52 -5.31 -10.26 -6.24
CA GLY A 52 -6.15 -11.02 -7.16
C GLY A 52 -6.79 -10.11 -8.22
N GLU A 53 -7.41 -10.74 -9.22
CA GLU A 53 -8.22 -10.01 -10.20
C GLU A 53 -9.42 -9.37 -9.49
N ASN A 54 -9.57 -8.05 -9.61
CA ASN A 54 -10.59 -7.23 -8.93
C ASN A 54 -10.57 -7.32 -7.38
N GLN A 55 -9.55 -7.92 -6.78
CA GLN A 55 -9.37 -7.95 -5.34
C GLN A 55 -8.82 -6.61 -4.85
N ILE A 56 -9.62 -5.89 -4.09
CA ILE A 56 -9.30 -4.51 -3.70
C ILE A 56 -8.45 -4.49 -2.43
N SER A 57 -7.32 -3.79 -2.48
CA SER A 57 -6.70 -3.21 -1.29
C SER A 57 -7.40 -1.88 -1.02
N PRO A 58 -8.07 -1.72 0.15
CA PRO A 58 -9.01 -0.62 0.37
C PRO A 58 -8.34 0.74 0.42
N MET A 59 -9.13 1.78 0.14
CA MET A 59 -8.70 3.18 0.15
C MET A 59 -8.06 3.55 1.48
N HIS A 60 -6.79 3.89 1.44
CA HIS A 60 -5.99 4.29 2.59
C HIS A 60 -4.93 5.33 2.19
N ARG A 61 -4.28 5.89 3.18
CA ARG A 61 -3.14 6.81 3.03
C ARG A 61 -2.15 6.63 4.17
N HIS A 62 -0.99 7.22 3.99
CA HIS A 62 0.05 7.30 5.02
C HIS A 62 0.31 8.76 5.39
N ASN A 63 0.66 9.02 6.64
CA ASN A 63 1.07 10.34 7.09
C ASN A 63 2.57 10.59 6.87
N LEU A 64 3.37 9.53 6.96
CA LEU A 64 4.83 9.63 6.97
C LEU A 64 5.49 8.88 5.84
N LYS A 65 4.86 7.77 5.40
CA LYS A 65 5.48 6.86 4.43
C LYS A 65 5.34 7.40 3.01
N THR A 66 6.49 7.54 2.33
CA THR A 66 6.57 7.57 0.87
C THR A 66 6.84 6.15 0.41
N GLU A 67 6.16 5.72 -0.64
CA GLU A 67 6.30 4.38 -1.20
C GLU A 67 6.28 4.39 -2.71
N ASP A 68 7.06 3.49 -3.31
CA ASP A 68 6.93 3.11 -4.71
C ASP A 68 6.14 1.80 -4.79
N ILE A 69 5.05 1.81 -5.54
CA ILE A 69 4.27 0.62 -5.87
C ILE A 69 4.62 0.22 -7.30
N ILE A 70 5.10 -1.00 -7.47
CA ILE A 70 5.72 -1.48 -8.71
C ILE A 70 4.95 -2.71 -9.19
N ASN A 71 4.43 -2.69 -10.41
CA ASN A 71 3.90 -3.90 -11.05
C ASN A 71 5.07 -4.80 -11.49
N LYS A 72 5.33 -5.87 -10.75
CA LYS A 72 6.41 -6.84 -11.06
C LYS A 72 6.00 -7.88 -12.10
N GLY A 73 4.72 -7.99 -12.44
CA GLY A 73 4.23 -8.93 -13.44
C GLY A 73 2.81 -9.41 -13.19
N GLY A 74 2.24 -10.08 -14.19
CA GLY A 74 0.87 -10.54 -14.19
C GLY A 74 -0.05 -9.61 -14.99
N GLY A 75 -1.21 -9.30 -14.45
CA GLY A 75 -2.17 -8.37 -15.04
C GLY A 75 -1.73 -6.90 -14.94
N THR A 76 -2.65 -6.02 -15.24
CA THR A 76 -2.48 -4.56 -15.03
C THR A 76 -2.75 -4.24 -13.56
N LEU A 77 -1.87 -3.48 -12.92
CA LEU A 77 -2.12 -2.92 -11.61
C LEU A 77 -2.86 -1.59 -11.77
N VAL A 78 -4.04 -1.50 -11.17
CA VAL A 78 -4.87 -0.28 -11.20
C VAL A 78 -4.84 0.37 -9.84
N LEU A 79 -4.60 1.67 -9.80
CA LEU A 79 -4.68 2.47 -8.58
C LEU A 79 -5.72 3.58 -8.77
N GLU A 80 -6.59 3.77 -7.79
CA GLU A 80 -7.48 4.94 -7.67
C GLU A 80 -6.86 5.92 -6.69
N LEU A 81 -6.71 7.19 -7.10
CA LEU A 81 -5.93 8.18 -6.36
C LEU A 81 -6.77 9.42 -6.01
N PHE A 82 -6.59 9.91 -4.78
CA PHE A 82 -7.10 11.22 -4.34
C PHE A 82 -6.04 11.95 -3.52
N LYS A 83 -6.14 13.26 -3.52
CA LYS A 83 -5.36 14.12 -2.62
C LYS A 83 -6.06 14.21 -1.26
N ALA A 84 -5.27 14.29 -0.19
CA ALA A 84 -5.81 14.62 1.13
C ALA A 84 -5.98 16.14 1.28
N LYS A 85 -7.06 16.54 1.97
CA LYS A 85 -7.21 17.91 2.49
C LYS A 85 -6.32 18.12 3.72
N PRO A 86 -6.16 19.37 4.20
CA PRO A 86 -5.38 19.65 5.41
C PRO A 86 -5.88 18.93 6.68
N ASP A 87 -7.16 18.55 6.73
CA ASP A 87 -7.74 17.76 7.82
C ASP A 87 -7.55 16.25 7.64
N GLY A 88 -6.91 15.85 6.55
CA GLY A 88 -6.65 14.46 6.19
C GLY A 88 -7.79 13.75 5.46
N SER A 89 -8.95 14.37 5.27
CA SER A 89 -10.04 13.79 4.46
C SER A 89 -9.73 13.83 2.97
N ILE A 90 -10.48 13.04 2.18
CA ILE A 90 -10.35 13.03 0.72
C ILE A 90 -10.79 14.37 0.12
N ASP A 91 -9.97 14.91 -0.80
CA ASP A 91 -10.38 16.03 -1.65
C ASP A 91 -10.92 15.50 -2.99
N GLU A 92 -12.23 15.53 -3.15
CA GLU A 92 -12.91 15.04 -4.35
C GLU A 92 -12.81 16.00 -5.56
N ASN A 93 -12.16 17.14 -5.39
CA ASN A 93 -12.10 18.19 -6.43
C ASN A 93 -10.66 18.54 -6.84
N ALA A 94 -9.67 18.18 -6.05
CA ALA A 94 -8.27 18.52 -6.34
C ALA A 94 -7.59 17.45 -7.19
N ASP A 95 -6.84 17.89 -8.19
CA ASP A 95 -5.97 17.01 -8.96
C ASP A 95 -4.89 16.38 -8.06
N VAL A 96 -4.54 15.14 -8.37
CA VAL A 96 -3.45 14.39 -7.75
C VAL A 96 -2.22 14.49 -8.64
N ASN A 97 -1.12 14.94 -8.06
CA ASN A 97 0.19 14.90 -8.72
C ASN A 97 1.00 13.73 -8.16
N THR A 98 1.57 12.94 -9.04
CA THR A 98 2.41 11.79 -8.69
C THR A 98 3.50 11.60 -9.75
N PHE A 99 4.32 10.56 -9.59
CA PHE A 99 5.37 10.22 -10.54
C PHE A 99 5.23 8.74 -10.95
N THR A 100 5.29 8.49 -12.26
CA THR A 100 5.41 7.13 -12.80
C THR A 100 6.77 7.00 -13.47
N ASP A 101 7.59 6.07 -12.97
CA ASP A 101 8.96 5.87 -13.46
C ASP A 101 9.76 7.18 -13.57
N GLY A 102 9.64 8.05 -12.55
CA GLY A 102 10.28 9.35 -12.48
C GLY A 102 9.64 10.45 -13.35
N THR A 103 8.58 10.15 -14.11
CA THR A 103 7.87 11.12 -14.94
C THR A 103 6.64 11.66 -14.19
N ALA A 104 6.54 12.98 -14.07
CA ALA A 104 5.39 13.63 -13.42
C ALA A 104 4.08 13.32 -14.15
N ARG A 105 3.04 13.02 -13.37
CA ARG A 105 1.67 12.76 -13.82
C ARG A 105 0.70 13.58 -13.00
N THR A 106 -0.33 14.07 -13.64
CA THR A 106 -1.48 14.72 -12.98
C THR A 106 -2.74 13.94 -13.36
N LEU A 107 -3.51 13.55 -12.35
CA LEU A 107 -4.80 12.88 -12.53
C LEU A 107 -5.89 13.70 -11.83
N PRO A 108 -7.12 13.70 -12.35
CA PRO A 108 -8.26 14.27 -11.60
C PRO A 108 -8.49 13.46 -10.31
N ALA A 109 -9.22 14.05 -9.37
CA ALA A 109 -9.67 13.33 -8.16
C ALA A 109 -10.40 12.03 -8.55
N GLY A 110 -10.02 10.90 -7.91
CA GLY A 110 -10.54 9.56 -8.26
C GLY A 110 -10.05 9.03 -9.60
N GLY A 111 -9.04 9.66 -10.19
CA GLY A 111 -8.44 9.20 -11.43
C GLY A 111 -7.78 7.83 -11.29
N LEU A 112 -7.99 6.97 -12.29
CA LEU A 112 -7.40 5.65 -12.33
C LEU A 112 -6.05 5.69 -13.05
N LEU A 113 -5.00 5.31 -12.32
CA LEU A 113 -3.68 5.06 -12.86
C LEU A 113 -3.54 3.57 -13.15
N LYS A 114 -3.18 3.23 -14.38
CA LYS A 114 -2.94 1.85 -14.81
C LYS A 114 -1.45 1.64 -15.07
N LEU A 115 -0.88 0.67 -14.37
CA LEU A 115 0.51 0.28 -14.49
C LEU A 115 0.63 -1.08 -15.17
N ALA A 116 1.29 -1.13 -16.32
CA ALA A 116 1.68 -2.37 -16.96
C ALA A 116 2.84 -3.05 -16.21
N PRO A 117 3.11 -4.35 -16.45
CA PRO A 117 4.28 -5.01 -15.91
C PRO A 117 5.58 -4.24 -16.18
N GLY A 118 6.32 -3.95 -15.11
CA GLY A 118 7.56 -3.17 -15.13
C GLY A 118 7.39 -1.69 -14.76
N GLU A 119 6.17 -1.15 -14.79
CA GLU A 119 5.92 0.25 -14.43
C GLU A 119 5.72 0.42 -12.92
N SER A 120 5.98 1.64 -12.44
CA SER A 120 5.86 2.01 -11.03
C SER A 120 5.20 3.36 -10.83
N VAL A 121 4.70 3.59 -9.61
CA VAL A 121 4.22 4.89 -9.14
C VAL A 121 4.81 5.22 -7.79
N THR A 122 5.23 6.47 -7.59
CA THR A 122 5.64 6.99 -6.29
C THR A 122 4.44 7.68 -5.63
N LEU A 123 4.05 7.20 -4.46
CA LEU A 123 3.00 7.75 -3.62
C LEU A 123 3.63 8.49 -2.45
N GLU A 124 3.45 9.79 -2.41
CA GLU A 124 3.90 10.64 -1.31
C GLU A 124 2.90 10.58 -0.14
N PRO A 125 3.31 10.98 1.09
CA PRO A 125 2.39 11.14 2.20
C PRO A 125 1.15 11.94 1.81
N ASP A 126 0.03 11.61 2.45
CA ASP A 126 -1.28 12.22 2.19
C ASP A 126 -1.88 11.98 0.79
N THR A 127 -1.33 11.02 0.04
CA THR A 127 -1.99 10.51 -1.16
C THR A 127 -2.89 9.33 -0.79
N TRP A 128 -4.21 9.53 -0.89
CA TRP A 128 -5.20 8.47 -0.75
C TRP A 128 -5.15 7.54 -1.95
N HIS A 129 -5.08 6.24 -1.71
CA HIS A 129 -5.01 5.25 -2.76
C HIS A 129 -5.71 3.93 -2.38
N ALA A 130 -6.34 3.34 -3.37
CA ALA A 130 -6.80 1.95 -3.40
C ALA A 130 -6.19 1.30 -4.63
N PHE A 131 -6.00 -0.02 -4.61
CA PHE A 131 -5.46 -0.72 -5.78
C PHE A 131 -6.01 -2.13 -5.92
N TRP A 132 -5.94 -2.65 -7.16
CA TRP A 132 -6.37 -4.01 -7.52
C TRP A 132 -5.72 -4.48 -8.82
N GLY A 133 -5.81 -5.80 -9.08
CA GLY A 133 -5.43 -6.37 -10.37
C GLY A 133 -6.56 -6.31 -11.39
N GLU A 134 -6.26 -6.00 -12.65
CA GLU A 134 -7.16 -6.07 -13.80
C GLU A 134 -6.58 -7.01 -14.86
N GLY A 135 -7.39 -7.93 -15.38
CA GLY A 135 -6.95 -8.92 -16.38
C GLY A 135 -6.06 -10.02 -15.79
N GLY A 136 -6.20 -10.31 -14.49
CA GLY A 136 -5.50 -11.36 -13.78
C GLY A 136 -4.84 -10.89 -12.48
N LYS A 137 -4.21 -11.83 -11.79
CA LYS A 137 -3.43 -11.54 -10.59
C LYS A 137 -2.21 -10.69 -10.92
N VAL A 138 -1.83 -9.81 -10.00
CA VAL A 138 -0.64 -8.96 -10.11
C VAL A 138 0.34 -9.27 -8.99
N LEU A 139 1.59 -9.48 -9.35
CA LEU A 139 2.70 -9.48 -8.42
C LEU A 139 3.19 -8.04 -8.25
N ILE A 140 3.18 -7.56 -7.03
CA ILE A 140 3.48 -6.17 -6.70
C ILE A 140 4.73 -6.13 -5.81
N GLY A 141 5.63 -5.20 -6.10
CA GLY A 141 6.69 -4.81 -5.17
C GLY A 141 6.36 -3.48 -4.53
N GLU A 142 6.64 -3.33 -3.25
CA GLU A 142 6.63 -2.05 -2.55
C GLU A 142 8.04 -1.77 -2.02
N VAL A 143 8.55 -0.59 -2.30
CA VAL A 143 9.75 -0.05 -1.66
C VAL A 143 9.34 1.26 -1.00
N SER A 144 9.62 1.41 0.29
CA SER A 144 9.16 2.57 1.03
C SER A 144 10.18 3.03 2.07
N ASN A 145 9.92 4.16 2.71
CA ASN A 145 10.52 4.45 4.01
C ASN A 145 10.22 3.31 5.00
N VAL A 146 10.77 3.39 6.20
CA VAL A 146 10.45 2.44 7.27
C VAL A 146 8.94 2.33 7.44
N ASN A 147 8.44 1.10 7.38
CA ASN A 147 7.02 0.80 7.43
C ASN A 147 6.52 0.63 8.87
N ASP A 148 5.40 1.26 9.19
CA ASP A 148 4.66 1.07 10.43
C ASP A 148 3.17 0.82 10.16
N ASP A 149 2.82 -0.44 9.93
CA ASP A 149 1.45 -0.86 9.64
C ASP A 149 0.46 -0.61 10.80
N LEU A 150 0.94 -0.35 12.01
CA LEU A 150 0.08 -0.13 13.17
C LEU A 150 -0.37 1.32 13.31
N THR A 151 0.47 2.27 12.93
CA THR A 151 0.21 3.70 13.22
C THR A 151 0.17 4.58 11.99
N ASP A 152 0.65 4.10 10.83
CA ASP A 152 0.76 4.89 9.60
C ASP A 152 -0.14 4.39 8.45
N ASN A 153 -1.08 3.48 8.71
CA ASN A 153 -2.15 3.09 7.77
C ASN A 153 -3.47 3.73 8.22
N ILE A 154 -3.96 4.69 7.45
CA ILE A 154 -5.22 5.40 7.71
C ILE A 154 -6.20 5.01 6.63
N PHE A 155 -7.20 4.22 7.00
CA PHE A 155 -8.25 3.78 6.08
C PHE A 155 -9.37 4.81 6.00
N ARG A 156 -9.97 4.93 4.81
CA ARG A 156 -11.17 5.78 4.62
C ARG A 156 -12.35 5.22 5.40
N GLU A 157 -12.55 3.91 5.30
CA GLU A 157 -13.58 3.20 6.06
C GLU A 157 -13.02 2.73 7.41
N PRO A 158 -13.86 2.59 8.45
CA PRO A 158 -13.44 2.14 9.77
C PRO A 158 -13.18 0.62 9.80
N ILE A 159 -12.16 0.17 9.07
CA ILE A 159 -11.75 -1.23 8.96
C ILE A 159 -10.40 -1.46 9.64
N GLY A 160 -10.12 -2.71 10.00
CA GLY A 160 -8.83 -3.11 10.56
C GLY A 160 -7.77 -3.30 9.48
N ARG A 161 -6.49 -3.20 9.84
CA ARG A 161 -5.37 -3.55 8.95
C ARG A 161 -5.18 -5.06 8.86
N PHE A 162 -5.45 -5.77 9.93
CA PHE A 162 -5.18 -7.20 10.07
C PHE A 162 -6.47 -8.00 10.14
N SER A 163 -6.43 -9.23 9.62
CA SER A 163 -7.49 -10.21 9.81
C SER A 163 -7.55 -10.64 11.29
N THR A 164 -8.74 -11.08 11.74
CA THR A 164 -8.87 -11.78 13.00
C THR A 164 -8.42 -13.22 12.79
N VAL A 165 -7.45 -13.67 13.57
CA VAL A 165 -6.92 -15.04 13.51
C VAL A 165 -7.27 -15.74 14.82
N GLU A 166 -7.89 -16.93 14.72
CA GLU A 166 -8.01 -17.86 15.83
C GLU A 166 -6.83 -18.83 15.77
N GLU A 167 -6.03 -18.83 16.84
CA GLU A 167 -4.89 -19.72 16.95
C GLU A 167 -5.36 -21.09 17.44
N ASP A 168 -5.00 -22.17 16.78
CA ASP A 168 -5.28 -23.54 17.20
C ASP A 168 -4.30 -24.04 18.26
N ALA A 169 -3.19 -23.34 18.45
CA ALA A 169 -2.23 -23.55 19.51
C ALA A 169 -1.61 -22.21 19.96
N PRO A 170 -1.28 -22.05 21.24
CA PRO A 170 -0.59 -20.84 21.69
C PRO A 170 0.78 -20.71 20.99
N PRO A 171 1.19 -19.51 20.59
CA PRO A 171 2.43 -19.22 19.89
C PRO A 171 3.68 -19.49 20.73
#